data_20921dee77b8fff99d5ebcf339b64101
#
_entry.id   20921dee77b8fff99d5ebcf339b64101
#
_cell.length_a   1.000
_cell.length_b   1.000
_cell.length_c   1.000
_cell.angle_alpha   90.00
_cell.angle_beta   90.00
_cell.angle_gamma   90.00
#
_symmetry.space_group_name_H-M   'P 1'
#
loop_
_entity.id
_entity.type
_entity.pdbx_description
1 polymer ?
#
loop_
_entity_poly.entity_id
_entity_poly.type
_entity_poly.pdbx_seq_one_letter_code
_entity_poly.pdbx_strand_id
1 'polypeptide(L)'
;ARFSSASLRAMLRVGAGVFASCLLNVGSLNAYTFVIGILYPMATLGVYTQADKWSKMGYASLSQIFNTTFLPLLSRFQEEKERFVRAMRKSNRVTAFIACPVSGALIVMAAPIFHLLFGSKWDEAIPLFQILVARGLLIVLIAQCNTCILALGKAGRFVGTEVVKDVLMVGALFASLPFGSVEALVWGQFFASLLTYAYVIYITVRVTFVRLLQYLADLTPYLLLT
;
A
#
# COMPACT_ATOMS: atom_id res chain seq x y z
N ALA A 1 -20.82 33.62 19.38
CA ALA A 1 -19.64 33.08 18.67
C ALA A 1 -19.02 34.25 17.90
N ARG A 2 -17.74 34.64 18.24
CA ARG A 2 -17.04 35.71 17.51
C ARG A 2 -16.26 35.06 16.37
N PHE A 3 -16.58 35.46 15.14
CA PHE A 3 -15.90 35.02 13.94
C PHE A 3 -14.48 35.64 13.92
N SER A 4 -13.45 34.80 13.99
CA SER A 4 -12.05 35.25 13.91
C SER A 4 -11.49 34.92 12.53
N SER A 5 -11.19 35.96 11.74
CA SER A 5 -10.58 35.81 10.40
C SER A 5 -9.19 35.13 10.46
N ALA A 6 -8.47 35.30 11.55
CA ALA A 6 -7.18 34.63 11.77
C ALA A 6 -7.33 33.10 11.94
N SER A 7 -8.33 32.68 12.71
CA SER A 7 -8.64 31.23 12.88
C SER A 7 -9.12 30.61 11.57
N LEU A 8 -9.95 31.33 10.81
CA LEU A 8 -10.41 30.87 9.49
C LEU A 8 -9.24 30.70 8.52
N ARG A 9 -8.30 31.65 8.47
CA ARG A 9 -7.11 31.56 7.60
C ARG A 9 -6.20 30.40 8.00
N ALA A 10 -6.04 30.15 9.30
CA ALA A 10 -5.27 29.02 9.79
C ALA A 10 -5.92 27.67 9.41
N MET A 11 -7.25 27.56 9.57
CA MET A 11 -8.01 26.38 9.18
C MET A 11 -7.98 26.15 7.66
N LEU A 12 -8.13 27.21 6.87
CA LEU A 12 -8.05 27.12 5.39
C LEU A 12 -6.65 26.70 4.93
N ARG A 13 -5.59 27.18 5.57
CA ARG A 13 -4.20 26.78 5.23
C ARG A 13 -3.96 25.29 5.49
N VAL A 14 -4.42 24.79 6.62
CA VAL A 14 -4.34 23.35 6.96
C VAL A 14 -5.23 22.55 6.04
N GLY A 15 -6.50 22.99 5.86
CA GLY A 15 -7.46 22.33 4.98
C GLY A 15 -7.01 22.26 3.52
N ALA A 16 -6.43 23.35 2.99
CA ALA A 16 -5.86 23.37 1.63
C ALA A 16 -4.67 22.40 1.48
N GLY A 17 -3.82 22.29 2.50
CA GLY A 17 -2.72 21.31 2.50
C GLY A 17 -3.23 19.86 2.50
N VAL A 18 -4.21 19.56 3.34
CA VAL A 18 -4.86 18.23 3.37
C VAL A 18 -5.57 17.96 2.05
N PHE A 19 -6.31 18.92 1.51
CA PHE A 19 -7.02 18.78 0.23
C PHE A 19 -6.06 18.53 -0.93
N ALA A 20 -4.96 19.30 -1.03
CA ALA A 20 -3.93 19.08 -2.04
C ALA A 20 -3.29 17.69 -1.93
N SER A 21 -2.99 17.24 -0.71
CA SER A 21 -2.46 15.88 -0.48
C SER A 21 -3.47 14.81 -0.87
N CYS A 22 -4.76 14.99 -0.58
CA CYS A 22 -5.81 14.07 -1.01
C CYS A 22 -5.94 14.04 -2.53
N LEU A 23 -5.89 15.20 -3.21
CA LEU A 23 -5.94 15.27 -4.68
C LEU A 23 -4.75 14.55 -5.32
N LEU A 24 -3.54 14.77 -4.79
CA LEU A 24 -2.34 14.07 -5.26
C LEU A 24 -2.47 12.56 -5.08
N ASN A 25 -2.94 12.12 -3.93
CA ASN A 25 -3.13 10.68 -3.64
C ASN A 25 -4.17 10.06 -4.58
N VAL A 26 -5.34 10.70 -4.73
CA VAL A 26 -6.39 10.22 -5.66
C VAL A 26 -5.90 10.26 -7.10
N GLY A 27 -5.18 11.29 -7.50
CA GLY A 27 -4.54 11.40 -8.81
C GLY A 27 -3.56 10.26 -9.07
N SER A 28 -2.65 10.01 -8.13
CA SER A 28 -1.66 8.92 -8.23
C SER A 28 -2.31 7.53 -8.28
N LEU A 29 -3.36 7.31 -7.47
CA LEU A 29 -4.11 6.03 -7.44
C LEU A 29 -4.84 5.74 -8.75
N ASN A 30 -5.31 6.78 -9.46
CA ASN A 30 -6.05 6.65 -10.71
C ASN A 30 -5.19 6.91 -11.96
N ALA A 31 -3.95 7.36 -11.81
CA ALA A 31 -3.06 7.68 -12.92
C ALA A 31 -2.89 6.49 -13.88
N TYR A 32 -2.72 5.29 -13.37
CA TYR A 32 -2.62 4.09 -14.19
C TYR A 32 -3.90 3.80 -14.95
N THR A 33 -5.06 3.85 -14.31
CA THR A 33 -6.37 3.66 -14.96
C THR A 33 -6.58 4.72 -16.06
N PHE A 34 -6.22 5.97 -15.78
CA PHE A 34 -6.34 7.07 -16.73
C PHE A 34 -5.42 6.88 -17.96
N VAL A 35 -4.15 6.54 -17.72
CA VAL A 35 -3.17 6.31 -18.79
C VAL A 35 -3.56 5.08 -19.63
N ILE A 36 -3.99 3.99 -19.00
CA ILE A 36 -4.46 2.80 -19.72
C ILE A 36 -5.70 3.15 -20.56
N GLY A 37 -6.62 3.96 -20.04
CA GLY A 37 -7.83 4.36 -20.76
C GLY A 37 -7.57 5.27 -21.97
N ILE A 38 -6.44 6.02 -21.99
CA ILE A 38 -6.06 6.85 -23.13
C ILE A 38 -5.29 6.04 -24.20
N LEU A 39 -4.38 5.17 -23.75
CA LEU A 39 -3.40 4.53 -24.64
C LEU A 39 -3.83 3.15 -25.16
N TYR A 40 -4.77 2.49 -24.48
CA TYR A 40 -5.17 1.12 -24.79
C TYR A 40 -6.66 1.01 -25.09
N PRO A 41 -7.11 -0.06 -25.80
CA PRO A 41 -8.51 -0.31 -26.08
C PRO A 41 -9.36 -0.40 -24.80
N MET A 42 -10.64 -0.03 -24.89
CA MET A 42 -11.59 -0.10 -23.78
C MET A 42 -11.74 -1.51 -23.18
N ALA A 43 -11.59 -2.55 -23.99
CA ALA A 43 -11.59 -3.94 -23.51
C ALA A 43 -10.44 -4.20 -22.53
N THR A 44 -9.23 -3.75 -22.87
CA THR A 44 -8.04 -3.88 -22.03
C THR A 44 -8.15 -3.07 -20.73
N LEU A 45 -8.74 -1.87 -20.81
CA LEU A 45 -9.06 -1.09 -19.60
C LEU A 45 -10.04 -1.84 -18.71
N GLY A 46 -11.05 -2.49 -19.28
CA GLY A 46 -12.00 -3.34 -18.55
C GLY A 46 -11.32 -4.48 -17.80
N VAL A 47 -10.43 -5.20 -18.50
CA VAL A 47 -9.63 -6.30 -17.92
C VAL A 47 -8.78 -5.80 -16.74
N TYR A 48 -8.04 -4.71 -16.93
CA TYR A 48 -7.22 -4.11 -15.86
C TYR A 48 -8.06 -3.65 -14.67
N THR A 49 -9.14 -2.90 -14.91
CA THR A 49 -9.97 -2.35 -13.83
C THR A 49 -10.66 -3.43 -13.02
N GLN A 50 -11.03 -4.54 -13.64
CA GLN A 50 -11.60 -5.69 -12.95
C GLN A 50 -10.55 -6.35 -12.04
N ALA A 51 -9.35 -6.62 -12.56
CA ALA A 51 -8.25 -7.17 -11.78
C ALA A 51 -7.85 -6.24 -10.60
N ASP A 52 -7.74 -4.93 -10.85
CA ASP A 52 -7.38 -3.92 -9.84
C ASP A 52 -8.45 -3.79 -8.75
N LYS A 53 -9.73 -3.77 -9.12
CA LYS A 53 -10.86 -3.69 -8.17
C LYS A 53 -10.86 -4.85 -7.18
N TRP A 54 -10.71 -6.07 -7.66
CA TRP A 54 -10.75 -7.25 -6.81
C TRP A 54 -9.50 -7.40 -5.94
N SER A 55 -8.32 -7.07 -6.47
CA SER A 55 -7.11 -7.03 -5.67
C SER A 55 -7.20 -5.96 -4.57
N LYS A 56 -7.70 -4.76 -4.90
CA LYS A 56 -7.91 -3.67 -3.93
C LYS A 56 -8.85 -4.06 -2.80
N MET A 57 -9.95 -4.73 -3.10
CA MET A 57 -10.91 -5.17 -2.10
C MET A 57 -10.25 -6.07 -1.04
N GLY A 58 -9.36 -6.97 -1.45
CA GLY A 58 -8.63 -7.85 -0.54
C GLY A 58 -7.67 -7.09 0.39
N TYR A 59 -6.72 -6.35 -0.17
CA TYR A 59 -5.68 -5.71 0.64
C TYR A 59 -6.17 -4.46 1.41
N ALA A 60 -7.17 -3.73 0.89
CA ALA A 60 -7.70 -2.56 1.58
C ALA A 60 -8.43 -2.97 2.86
N SER A 61 -9.23 -4.04 2.83
CA SER A 61 -9.89 -4.58 4.01
C SER A 61 -8.88 -5.00 5.08
N LEU A 62 -7.83 -5.73 4.71
CA LEU A 62 -6.76 -6.13 5.63
C LEU A 62 -6.04 -4.91 6.21
N SER A 63 -5.64 -3.95 5.38
CA SER A 63 -4.97 -2.73 5.83
C SER A 63 -5.82 -1.93 6.80
N GLN A 64 -7.12 -1.82 6.56
CA GLN A 64 -8.04 -1.09 7.43
C GLN A 64 -8.18 -1.76 8.80
N ILE A 65 -8.36 -3.08 8.84
CA ILE A 65 -8.43 -3.85 10.09
C ILE A 65 -7.16 -3.65 10.91
N PHE A 66 -5.98 -3.77 10.28
CA PHE A 66 -4.71 -3.61 10.98
C PHE A 66 -4.48 -2.17 11.48
N ASN A 67 -4.79 -1.16 10.67
CA ASN A 67 -4.65 0.24 11.07
C ASN A 67 -5.56 0.60 12.24
N THR A 68 -6.82 0.19 12.22
CA THR A 68 -7.77 0.48 13.30
C THR A 68 -7.45 -0.24 14.60
N THR A 69 -6.79 -1.40 14.52
CA THR A 69 -6.44 -2.21 15.70
C THR A 69 -5.06 -1.84 16.26
N PHE A 70 -4.05 -1.70 15.40
CA PHE A 70 -2.67 -1.56 15.87
C PHE A 70 -2.27 -0.12 16.17
N LEU A 71 -2.86 0.89 15.50
CA LEU A 71 -2.54 2.28 15.79
C LEU A 71 -2.83 2.67 17.26
N PRO A 72 -4.04 2.44 17.82
CA PRO A 72 -4.30 2.77 19.21
C PRO A 72 -3.51 1.90 20.19
N LEU A 73 -3.25 0.63 19.83
CA LEU A 73 -2.43 -0.26 20.65
C LEU A 73 -0.98 0.23 20.77
N LEU A 74 -0.37 0.58 19.65
CA LEU A 74 1.02 1.06 19.61
C LEU A 74 1.16 2.44 20.26
N SER A 75 0.18 3.32 20.08
CA SER A 75 0.19 4.66 20.67
C SER A 75 0.20 4.65 22.20
N ARG A 76 -0.35 3.60 22.83
CA ARG A 76 -0.32 3.44 24.29
C ARG A 76 1.10 3.23 24.83
N PHE A 77 2.00 2.69 24.03
CA PHE A 77 3.38 2.36 24.42
C PHE A 77 4.41 3.32 23.83
N GLN A 78 3.99 4.47 23.25
CA GLN A 78 4.88 5.39 22.56
C GLN A 78 6.04 5.92 23.43
N GLU A 79 5.84 6.05 24.74
CA GLU A 79 6.85 6.52 25.68
C GLU A 79 7.74 5.39 26.22
N GLU A 80 7.28 4.13 26.12
CA GLU A 80 7.99 2.97 26.64
C GLU A 80 8.66 2.19 25.50
N LYS A 81 9.89 2.57 25.14
CA LYS A 81 10.61 2.06 23.98
C LYS A 81 10.62 0.52 23.87
N GLU A 82 10.91 -0.19 24.97
CA GLU A 82 10.98 -1.65 24.93
C GLU A 82 9.62 -2.32 24.71
N ARG A 83 8.57 -1.76 25.33
CA ARG A 83 7.20 -2.25 25.14
C ARG A 83 6.70 -1.94 23.74
N PHE A 84 7.00 -0.74 23.22
CA PHE A 84 6.68 -0.36 21.85
C PHE A 84 7.31 -1.31 20.84
N VAL A 85 8.61 -1.59 20.96
CA VAL A 85 9.32 -2.50 20.05
C VAL A 85 8.74 -3.91 20.11
N ARG A 86 8.42 -4.42 21.29
CA ARG A 86 7.77 -5.75 21.44
C ARG A 86 6.38 -5.78 20.78
N ALA A 87 5.57 -4.75 21.03
CA ALA A 87 4.23 -4.63 20.43
C ALA A 87 4.31 -4.51 18.90
N MET A 88 5.23 -3.69 18.37
CA MET A 88 5.49 -3.53 16.94
C MET A 88 5.91 -4.87 16.29
N ARG A 89 6.85 -5.59 16.87
CA ARG A 89 7.28 -6.90 16.34
C ARG A 89 6.14 -7.91 16.34
N LYS A 90 5.32 -7.92 17.41
CA LYS A 90 4.13 -8.77 17.48
C LYS A 90 3.12 -8.41 16.40
N SER A 91 2.82 -7.12 16.21
CA SER A 91 1.89 -6.66 15.17
C SER A 91 2.40 -6.99 13.76
N ASN A 92 3.70 -6.80 13.48
CA ASN A 92 4.30 -7.16 12.19
C ASN A 92 4.18 -8.67 11.90
N ARG A 93 4.45 -9.53 12.89
CA ARG A 93 4.29 -10.98 12.74
C ARG A 93 2.84 -11.38 12.47
N VAL A 94 1.88 -10.79 13.21
CA VAL A 94 0.45 -11.07 13.00
C VAL A 94 0.01 -10.61 11.61
N THR A 95 0.44 -9.41 11.18
CA THR A 95 0.15 -8.91 9.84
C THR A 95 0.71 -9.85 8.77
N ALA A 96 1.98 -10.25 8.86
CA ALA A 96 2.59 -11.16 7.91
C ALA A 96 1.93 -12.55 7.93
N PHE A 97 1.64 -13.09 9.11
CA PHE A 97 0.99 -14.39 9.28
C PHE A 97 -0.39 -14.47 8.61
N ILE A 98 -1.12 -13.37 8.56
CA ILE A 98 -2.44 -13.32 7.91
C ILE A 98 -2.30 -12.92 6.43
N ALA A 99 -1.53 -11.87 6.13
CA ALA A 99 -1.46 -11.31 4.80
C ALA A 99 -0.73 -12.23 3.79
N CYS A 100 0.35 -12.91 4.21
CA CYS A 100 1.10 -13.79 3.31
C CYS A 100 0.26 -14.99 2.83
N PRO A 101 -0.32 -15.83 3.71
CA PRO A 101 -1.12 -16.96 3.25
C PRO A 101 -2.37 -16.55 2.46
N VAL A 102 -3.03 -15.45 2.86
CA VAL A 102 -4.20 -14.94 2.13
C VAL A 102 -3.81 -14.51 0.72
N SER A 103 -2.71 -13.76 0.58
CA SER A 103 -2.23 -13.34 -0.74
C SER A 103 -1.77 -14.52 -1.58
N GLY A 104 -1.05 -15.49 -1.00
CA GLY A 104 -0.63 -16.71 -1.69
C GLY A 104 -1.82 -17.53 -2.17
N ALA A 105 -2.83 -17.74 -1.30
CA ALA A 105 -4.06 -18.43 -1.68
C ALA A 105 -4.79 -17.72 -2.82
N LEU A 106 -4.90 -16.38 -2.78
CA LEU A 106 -5.53 -15.60 -3.86
C LEU A 106 -4.76 -15.70 -5.17
N ILE A 107 -3.43 -15.74 -5.15
CA ILE A 107 -2.60 -15.90 -6.34
C ILE A 107 -2.81 -17.29 -6.96
N VAL A 108 -2.77 -18.36 -6.15
CA VAL A 108 -2.95 -19.74 -6.62
C VAL A 108 -4.39 -19.98 -7.09
N MET A 109 -5.36 -19.44 -6.37
CA MET A 109 -6.79 -19.60 -6.70
C MET A 109 -7.31 -18.57 -7.70
N ALA A 110 -6.45 -17.72 -8.29
CA ALA A 110 -6.86 -16.66 -9.19
C ALA A 110 -7.69 -17.20 -10.39
N ALA A 111 -7.18 -18.24 -11.07
CA ALA A 111 -7.87 -18.83 -12.21
C ALA A 111 -9.23 -19.43 -11.82
N PRO A 112 -9.36 -20.34 -10.83
CA PRO A 112 -10.68 -20.87 -10.44
C PRO A 112 -11.64 -19.78 -9.95
N ILE A 113 -11.16 -18.75 -9.25
CA ILE A 113 -12.00 -17.63 -8.79
C ILE A 113 -12.55 -16.85 -9.99
N PHE A 114 -11.68 -16.49 -10.97
CA PHE A 114 -12.13 -15.72 -12.14
C PHE A 114 -13.06 -16.53 -13.03
N HIS A 115 -12.79 -17.82 -13.26
CA HIS A 115 -13.66 -18.69 -14.04
C HIS A 115 -15.04 -18.87 -13.39
N LEU A 116 -15.09 -19.03 -12.06
CA LEU A 116 -16.35 -19.22 -11.34
C LEU A 116 -17.20 -17.94 -11.31
N LEU A 117 -16.57 -16.77 -11.10
CA LEU A 117 -17.29 -15.51 -10.91
C LEU A 117 -17.59 -14.79 -12.22
N PHE A 118 -16.74 -14.91 -13.22
CA PHE A 118 -16.79 -14.07 -14.43
C PHE A 118 -16.80 -14.87 -15.75
N GLY A 119 -16.41 -16.14 -15.69
CA GLY A 119 -16.27 -17.00 -16.86
C GLY A 119 -14.99 -16.71 -17.68
N SER A 120 -14.76 -17.50 -18.73
CA SER A 120 -13.52 -17.49 -19.54
C SER A 120 -13.23 -16.18 -20.28
N LYS A 121 -14.19 -15.26 -20.36
CA LYS A 121 -13.98 -13.93 -20.97
C LYS A 121 -12.92 -13.10 -20.26
N TRP A 122 -12.58 -13.44 -19.03
CA TRP A 122 -11.70 -12.66 -18.15
C TRP A 122 -10.34 -13.34 -17.90
N ASP A 123 -9.98 -14.33 -18.72
CA ASP A 123 -8.72 -15.07 -18.58
C ASP A 123 -7.50 -14.14 -18.64
N GLU A 124 -7.55 -13.09 -19.47
CA GLU A 124 -6.51 -12.07 -19.56
C GLU A 124 -6.35 -11.25 -18.26
N ALA A 125 -7.37 -11.20 -17.40
CA ALA A 125 -7.29 -10.50 -16.14
C ALA A 125 -6.55 -11.30 -15.04
N ILE A 126 -6.43 -12.62 -15.20
CA ILE A 126 -5.83 -13.50 -14.18
C ILE A 126 -4.37 -13.14 -13.90
N PRO A 127 -3.46 -13.02 -14.88
CA PRO A 127 -2.08 -12.66 -14.61
C PRO A 127 -1.96 -11.25 -14.03
N LEU A 128 -2.77 -10.29 -14.48
CA LEU A 128 -2.77 -8.94 -13.91
C LEU A 128 -3.22 -8.95 -12.45
N PHE A 129 -4.26 -9.74 -12.12
CA PHE A 129 -4.75 -9.90 -10.76
C PHE A 129 -3.68 -10.51 -9.85
N GLN A 130 -2.96 -11.54 -10.29
CA GLN A 130 -1.90 -12.18 -9.52
C GLN A 130 -0.79 -11.18 -9.15
N ILE A 131 -0.32 -10.38 -10.11
CA ILE A 131 0.69 -9.34 -9.87
C ILE A 131 0.16 -8.26 -8.92
N LEU A 132 -1.10 -7.84 -9.11
CA LEU A 132 -1.73 -6.84 -8.26
C LEU A 132 -1.98 -7.33 -6.82
N VAL A 133 -2.26 -8.62 -6.62
CA VAL A 133 -2.35 -9.23 -5.28
C VAL A 133 -0.97 -9.27 -4.62
N ALA A 134 0.08 -9.69 -5.34
CA ALA A 134 1.45 -9.65 -4.83
C ALA A 134 1.87 -8.22 -4.43
N ARG A 135 1.52 -7.22 -5.24
CA ARG A 135 1.67 -5.81 -4.89
C ARG A 135 0.84 -5.44 -3.64
N GLY A 136 -0.39 -5.93 -3.55
CA GLY A 136 -1.30 -5.71 -2.42
C GLY A 136 -0.69 -6.16 -1.08
N LEU A 137 0.02 -7.28 -1.07
CA LEU A 137 0.79 -7.73 0.09
C LEU A 137 1.81 -6.68 0.53
N LEU A 138 2.58 -6.11 -0.41
CA LEU A 138 3.54 -5.05 -0.10
C LEU A 138 2.84 -3.80 0.47
N ILE A 139 1.68 -3.44 -0.07
CA ILE A 139 0.87 -2.29 0.43
C ILE A 139 0.45 -2.52 1.89
N VAL A 140 0.01 -3.72 2.26
CA VAL A 140 -0.35 -4.07 3.64
C VAL A 140 0.85 -3.93 4.57
N LEU A 141 2.03 -4.41 4.16
CA LEU A 141 3.26 -4.30 4.93
C LEU A 141 3.75 -2.84 5.06
N ILE A 142 3.63 -2.03 4.00
CA ILE A 142 3.90 -0.58 4.03
C ILE A 142 2.96 0.12 5.01
N ALA A 143 1.66 -0.17 4.96
CA ALA A 143 0.66 0.40 5.85
C ALA A 143 0.98 0.09 7.32
N GLN A 144 1.42 -1.13 7.62
CA GLN A 144 1.84 -1.53 8.97
C GLN A 144 3.06 -0.73 9.46
N CYS A 145 4.07 -0.53 8.62
CA CYS A 145 5.22 0.32 8.94
C CYS A 145 4.80 1.77 9.19
N ASN A 146 3.94 2.32 8.34
CA ASN A 146 3.42 3.67 8.47
C ASN A 146 2.60 3.85 9.74
N THR A 147 1.84 2.83 10.16
CA THR A 147 1.14 2.81 11.45
C THR A 147 2.12 2.93 12.64
N CYS A 148 3.26 2.25 12.57
CA CYS A 148 4.30 2.37 13.60
C CYS A 148 4.90 3.78 13.67
N ILE A 149 5.15 4.42 12.50
CA ILE A 149 5.67 5.80 12.41
C ILE A 149 4.66 6.80 12.99
N LEU A 150 3.37 6.64 12.67
CA LEU A 150 2.29 7.47 13.18
C LEU A 150 2.09 7.31 14.69
N ALA A 151 2.13 6.08 15.20
CA ALA A 151 2.00 5.78 16.62
C ALA A 151 3.09 6.45 17.48
N LEU A 152 4.26 6.72 16.89
CA LEU A 152 5.36 7.48 17.53
C LEU A 152 5.21 9.01 17.37
N GLY A 153 4.09 9.50 16.85
CA GLY A 153 3.83 10.93 16.65
C GLY A 153 4.68 11.57 15.54
N LYS A 154 5.36 10.78 14.69
CA LYS A 154 6.28 11.29 13.65
C LYS A 154 5.56 11.54 12.32
N ALA A 155 4.46 12.30 12.35
CA ALA A 155 3.62 12.60 11.19
C ALA A 155 4.40 13.17 9.98
N GLY A 156 5.41 14.00 10.19
CA GLY A 156 6.24 14.54 9.10
C GLY A 156 7.01 13.46 8.34
N ARG A 157 7.47 12.40 9.01
CA ARG A 157 8.12 11.25 8.34
C ARG A 157 7.12 10.38 7.59
N PHE A 158 5.92 10.21 8.16
CA PHE A 158 4.83 9.53 7.46
C PHE A 158 4.48 10.25 6.15
N VAL A 159 4.30 11.58 6.16
CA VAL A 159 4.07 12.35 4.93
C VAL A 159 5.22 12.17 3.94
N GLY A 160 6.47 12.16 4.41
CA GLY A 160 7.64 11.88 3.56
C GLY A 160 7.58 10.51 2.89
N THR A 161 7.14 9.46 3.60
CA THR A 161 6.98 8.11 3.01
C THR A 161 5.87 8.07 1.95
N GLU A 162 4.76 8.78 2.17
CA GLU A 162 3.67 8.88 1.19
C GLU A 162 4.11 9.63 -0.08
N VAL A 163 4.82 10.74 0.07
CA VAL A 163 5.36 11.49 -1.09
C VAL A 163 6.32 10.62 -1.91
N VAL A 164 7.25 9.91 -1.26
CA VAL A 164 8.18 9.01 -1.97
C VAL A 164 7.44 7.90 -2.68
N LYS A 165 6.41 7.32 -2.05
CA LYS A 165 5.53 6.31 -2.68
C LYS A 165 4.90 6.86 -3.96
N ASP A 166 4.31 8.05 -3.91
CA ASP A 166 3.62 8.65 -5.04
C ASP A 166 4.61 9.01 -6.18
N VAL A 167 5.78 9.53 -5.84
CA VAL A 167 6.85 9.81 -6.82
C VAL A 167 7.34 8.53 -7.49
N LEU A 168 7.57 7.46 -6.73
CA LEU A 168 7.99 6.17 -7.29
C LEU A 168 6.90 5.56 -8.17
N MET A 169 5.62 5.68 -7.79
CA MET A 169 4.50 5.20 -8.60
C MET A 169 4.40 5.93 -9.93
N VAL A 170 4.48 7.25 -9.92
CA VAL A 170 4.46 8.06 -11.15
C VAL A 170 5.72 7.80 -11.99
N GLY A 171 6.88 7.71 -11.35
CA GLY A 171 8.12 7.37 -12.05
C GLY A 171 8.08 6.00 -12.73
N ALA A 172 7.54 5.00 -12.05
CA ALA A 172 7.36 3.66 -12.62
C ALA A 172 6.34 3.64 -13.77
N LEU A 173 5.29 4.48 -13.69
CA LEU A 173 4.34 4.65 -14.78
C LEU A 173 5.08 5.09 -16.07
N PHE A 174 5.83 6.19 -15.97
CA PHE A 174 6.58 6.69 -17.14
C PHE A 174 7.68 5.73 -17.61
N ALA A 175 8.35 5.04 -16.70
CA ALA A 175 9.37 4.05 -17.05
C ALA A 175 8.81 2.81 -17.75
N SER A 176 7.56 2.44 -17.47
CA SER A 176 6.90 1.27 -18.06
C SER A 176 6.14 1.57 -19.37
N LEU A 177 5.86 2.83 -19.70
CA LEU A 177 5.19 3.22 -20.94
C LEU A 177 5.89 2.72 -22.22
N PRO A 178 7.25 2.78 -22.35
CA PRO A 178 7.92 2.35 -23.58
C PRO A 178 7.73 0.87 -23.94
N PHE A 179 7.38 0.03 -22.96
CA PHE A 179 7.17 -1.41 -23.20
C PHE A 179 5.86 -1.73 -23.90
N GLY A 180 4.91 -0.78 -24.00
CA GLY A 180 3.70 -0.89 -24.81
C GLY A 180 2.72 -1.97 -24.36
N SER A 181 2.83 -2.53 -23.15
CA SER A 181 1.94 -3.55 -22.61
C SER A 181 1.37 -3.17 -21.25
N VAL A 182 0.09 -3.53 -21.01
CA VAL A 182 -0.55 -3.29 -19.69
C VAL A 182 0.12 -4.12 -18.60
N GLU A 183 0.60 -5.31 -18.95
CA GLU A 183 1.32 -6.17 -18.02
C GLU A 183 2.62 -5.49 -17.52
N ALA A 184 3.37 -4.84 -18.40
CA ALA A 184 4.56 -4.06 -18.01
C ALA A 184 4.21 -2.89 -17.07
N LEU A 185 3.06 -2.23 -17.29
CA LEU A 185 2.58 -1.19 -16.37
C LEU A 185 2.28 -1.76 -14.98
N VAL A 186 1.68 -2.93 -14.89
CA VAL A 186 1.37 -3.60 -13.62
C VAL A 186 2.63 -4.08 -12.91
N TRP A 187 3.61 -4.64 -13.65
CA TRP A 187 4.93 -4.94 -13.10
C TRP A 187 5.66 -3.69 -12.60
N GLY A 188 5.54 -2.57 -13.32
CA GLY A 188 6.06 -1.28 -12.87
C GLY A 188 5.49 -0.87 -11.51
N GLN A 189 4.17 -1.04 -11.30
CA GLN A 189 3.53 -0.81 -10.00
C GLN A 189 4.09 -1.72 -8.89
N PHE A 190 4.32 -2.99 -9.20
CA PHE A 190 4.88 -3.95 -8.25
C PHE A 190 6.29 -3.53 -7.81
N PHE A 191 7.17 -3.23 -8.76
CA PHE A 191 8.55 -2.78 -8.45
C PHE A 191 8.58 -1.44 -7.71
N ALA A 192 7.72 -0.48 -8.07
CA ALA A 192 7.59 0.76 -7.33
C ALA A 192 7.16 0.52 -5.87
N SER A 193 6.24 -0.41 -5.65
CA SER A 193 5.80 -0.79 -4.30
C SER A 193 6.90 -1.50 -3.52
N LEU A 194 7.72 -2.32 -4.18
CA LEU A 194 8.87 -2.99 -3.58
C LEU A 194 9.93 -1.98 -3.12
N LEU A 195 10.27 -1.01 -3.97
CA LEU A 195 11.20 0.08 -3.63
C LEU A 195 10.64 0.96 -2.49
N THR A 196 9.34 1.27 -2.54
CA THR A 196 8.66 2.00 -1.47
C THR A 196 8.76 1.23 -0.16
N TYR A 197 8.51 -0.07 -0.17
CA TYR A 197 8.60 -0.91 1.03
C TYR A 197 10.01 -0.92 1.62
N ALA A 198 11.05 -1.06 0.78
CA ALA A 198 12.44 -0.98 1.21
C ALA A 198 12.75 0.38 1.87
N TYR A 199 12.29 1.47 1.27
CA TYR A 199 12.45 2.81 1.82
C TYR A 199 11.71 2.98 3.16
N VAL A 200 10.46 2.52 3.25
CA VAL A 200 9.66 2.64 4.47
C VAL A 200 10.23 1.79 5.61
N ILE A 201 10.75 0.58 5.32
CA ILE A 201 11.50 -0.20 6.30
C ILE A 201 12.71 0.59 6.83
N TYR A 202 13.50 1.18 5.94
CA TYR A 202 14.66 1.97 6.32
C TYR A 202 14.28 3.13 7.27
N ILE A 203 13.21 3.86 6.98
CA ILE A 203 12.69 4.93 7.84
C ILE A 203 12.19 4.37 9.17
N THR A 204 11.42 3.27 9.14
CA THR A 204 10.87 2.63 10.35
C THR A 204 11.98 2.18 11.29
N VAL A 205 13.01 1.52 10.77
CA VAL A 205 14.18 1.07 11.54
C VAL A 205 14.90 2.27 12.20
N ARG A 206 15.10 3.36 11.47
CA ARG A 206 15.71 4.59 12.02
C ARG A 206 14.86 5.25 13.11
N VAL A 207 13.54 5.15 13.00
CA VAL A 207 12.60 5.78 13.93
C VAL A 207 12.42 4.94 15.20
N THR A 208 12.37 3.61 15.06
CA THR A 208 12.09 2.67 16.15
C THR A 208 13.34 2.13 16.83
N PHE A 209 14.53 2.39 16.26
CA PHE A 209 15.83 1.87 16.73
C PHE A 209 15.91 0.33 16.78
N VAL A 210 15.08 -0.34 15.99
CA VAL A 210 15.14 -1.80 15.79
C VAL A 210 16.22 -2.13 14.78
N ARG A 211 16.93 -3.26 14.95
CA ARG A 211 17.91 -3.70 13.95
C ARG A 211 17.19 -4.25 12.71
N LEU A 212 17.62 -3.83 11.52
CA LEU A 212 17.05 -4.27 10.24
C LEU A 212 16.97 -5.80 10.14
N LEU A 213 18.04 -6.50 10.56
CA LEU A 213 18.10 -7.96 10.56
C LEU A 213 17.01 -8.61 11.43
N GLN A 214 16.67 -8.00 12.58
CA GLN A 214 15.60 -8.51 13.43
C GLN A 214 14.22 -8.29 12.79
N TYR A 215 14.04 -7.16 12.10
CA TYR A 215 12.80 -6.88 11.38
C TYR A 215 12.58 -7.86 10.23
N LEU A 216 13.62 -8.12 9.43
CA LEU A 216 13.55 -9.08 8.32
C LEU A 216 13.39 -10.53 8.82
N ALA A 217 14.09 -10.92 9.88
CA ALA A 217 13.96 -12.23 10.49
C ALA A 217 12.55 -12.52 11.04
N ASP A 218 11.81 -11.48 11.44
CA ASP A 218 10.41 -11.62 11.86
C ASP A 218 9.44 -11.87 10.69
N LEU A 219 9.84 -11.56 9.45
CA LEU A 219 9.01 -11.69 8.24
C LEU A 219 9.36 -12.93 7.40
N THR A 220 10.63 -13.34 7.38
CA THR A 220 11.11 -14.44 6.54
C THR A 220 10.33 -15.76 6.67
N PRO A 221 9.95 -16.26 7.88
CA PRO A 221 9.24 -17.52 7.98
C PRO A 221 7.85 -17.47 7.33
N TYR A 222 7.24 -16.28 7.26
CA TYR A 222 5.90 -16.12 6.69
C TYR A 222 5.93 -15.91 5.18
N LEU A 223 6.99 -15.29 4.65
CA LEU A 223 7.20 -15.14 3.20
C LEU A 223 7.51 -16.48 2.52
N LEU A 224 8.05 -17.47 3.26
CA LEU A 224 8.29 -18.82 2.76
C LEU A 224 7.01 -19.67 2.71
N LEU A 225 5.93 -19.23 3.35
CA LEU A 225 4.62 -19.89 3.35
C LEU A 225 3.70 -19.40 2.21
N THR A 226 4.15 -18.46 1.41
CA THR A 226 3.42 -17.89 0.26
C THR A 226 3.88 -18.51 -1.04
#